data_79791fca2f802588deae1c2b5c86e258
#
_entry.id   79791fca2f802588deae1c2b5c86e258
#
_cell.length_a   1.000
_cell.length_b   1.000
_cell.length_c   1.000
_cell.angle_alpha   90.00
_cell.angle_beta   90.00
_cell.angle_gamma   90.00
#
_symmetry.space_group_name_H-M   'P 1'
#
loop_
_entity.id
_entity.type
_entity.pdbx_description
1 polymer ?
#
loop_
_entity_poly.entity_id
_entity_poly.type
_entity_poly.pdbx_seq_one_letter_code
_entity_poly.pdbx_strand_id
1 'polypeptide(L)'
;MKKISNELLKTYYWIMLLFTAFSISALVSFSIFLWRENEKDIQTVEKFIDYELSEFEYKEELKKLSDEELFKTALEEAPKIQDVYIEFFYRGKKYTRPPYLPDREHNFLDYYSITKTYQPKGYESIEVKITKRFAKNRLLILYTFGSFIFFLLVCLFIISRIQKRFSKKFENSLDKLKMFTQDYNLDSEIRIHNEENFIEFSILQKTFKNMLIRLKEQSQMQIDFVNNASHELKTPIFVLKGYVDMLNDWGKNDKEVLDESLIVLKKEIQNMQDLTEKLLFLAKSKNLVVEKKSVNLDTILKETIDNLNFAYPDQLINYSSVEIFIDSDDALLRLLFKNLIENAIKYGNNSPVNVILEKGKRIKVIIEDFGLGISKEALPHIFERFYREDEARNREIKSYGLGLSIVNEILSLLDIDIQVDSELGKGTKITLEM
;
A
#
# COMPACT_ATOMS: atom_id res chain seq x y z
N MET A 1 1.05 1.12 8.00
CA MET A 1 1.30 0.81 9.43
C MET A 1 0.28 1.41 10.39
N LYS A 2 -0.02 2.72 10.37
CA LYS A 2 -1.11 3.29 11.21
C LYS A 2 -2.50 2.65 10.95
N LYS A 3 -2.74 2.04 9.81
CA LYS A 3 -4.05 1.53 9.40
C LYS A 3 -4.47 0.26 10.16
N ILE A 4 -3.58 -0.72 10.33
CA ILE A 4 -3.90 -2.00 11.01
C ILE A 4 -4.04 -1.80 12.51
N SER A 5 -3.10 -1.09 13.15
CA SER A 5 -3.19 -0.72 14.58
C SER A 5 -4.42 0.15 14.87
N ASN A 6 -4.76 1.11 13.99
CA ASN A 6 -5.92 1.97 14.17
C ASN A 6 -7.26 1.26 13.89
N GLU A 7 -7.34 0.31 12.96
CA GLU A 7 -8.57 -0.45 12.73
C GLU A 7 -8.84 -1.45 13.85
N LEU A 8 -7.82 -2.17 14.34
CA LEU A 8 -7.94 -3.02 15.51
C LEU A 8 -8.33 -2.22 16.76
N LEU A 9 -7.64 -1.09 17.03
CA LEU A 9 -7.99 -0.17 18.11
C LEU A 9 -9.40 0.42 17.94
N LYS A 10 -9.80 0.82 16.74
CA LYS A 10 -11.17 1.29 16.47
C LYS A 10 -12.20 0.18 16.70
N THR A 11 -11.95 -1.03 16.24
CA THR A 11 -12.86 -2.16 16.45
C THR A 11 -13.03 -2.48 17.94
N TYR A 12 -11.94 -2.51 18.71
CA TYR A 12 -11.99 -2.67 20.17
C TYR A 12 -12.69 -1.50 20.85
N TYR A 13 -12.45 -0.29 20.42
CA TYR A 13 -13.10 0.92 20.95
C TYR A 13 -14.61 0.89 20.68
N TRP A 14 -15.06 0.51 19.50
CA TRP A 14 -16.47 0.36 19.16
C TRP A 14 -17.15 -0.76 19.93
N ILE A 15 -16.51 -1.92 20.10
CA ILE A 15 -17.02 -3.02 20.92
C ILE A 15 -17.17 -2.56 22.38
N MET A 16 -16.18 -1.86 22.92
CA MET A 16 -16.23 -1.31 24.27
C MET A 16 -17.34 -0.25 24.42
N LEU A 17 -17.51 0.62 23.44
CA LEU A 17 -18.53 1.67 23.44
C LEU A 17 -19.95 1.06 23.32
N LEU A 18 -20.15 0.06 22.46
CA LEU A 18 -21.42 -0.69 22.38
C LEU A 18 -21.73 -1.43 23.67
N PHE A 19 -20.74 -2.03 24.30
CA PHE A 19 -20.90 -2.75 25.55
C PHE A 19 -21.23 -1.81 26.71
N THR A 20 -20.56 -0.66 26.80
CA THR A 20 -20.88 0.36 27.84
C THR A 20 -22.28 0.94 27.62
N ALA A 21 -22.66 1.23 26.37
CA ALA A 21 -24.00 1.71 26.04
C ALA A 21 -25.08 0.68 26.41
N PHE A 22 -24.87 -0.60 26.10
CA PHE A 22 -25.77 -1.69 26.49
C PHE A 22 -25.91 -1.82 28.01
N SER A 23 -24.80 -1.76 28.73
CA SER A 23 -24.79 -1.85 30.19
C SER A 23 -25.48 -0.66 30.87
N ILE A 24 -25.29 0.55 30.36
CA ILE A 24 -25.99 1.76 30.83
C ILE A 24 -27.50 1.60 30.54
N SER A 25 -27.87 1.16 29.34
CA SER A 25 -29.27 0.90 28.98
C SER A 25 -29.93 -0.12 29.89
N ALA A 26 -29.22 -1.20 30.22
CA ALA A 26 -29.71 -2.24 31.15
C ALA A 26 -29.93 -1.68 32.56
N LEU A 27 -28.98 -0.87 33.06
CA LEU A 27 -29.10 -0.20 34.36
C LEU A 27 -30.28 0.79 34.41
N VAL A 28 -30.44 1.57 33.37
CA VAL A 28 -31.56 2.54 33.24
C VAL A 28 -32.90 1.77 33.18
N SER A 29 -32.98 0.71 32.38
CA SER A 29 -34.18 -0.13 32.27
C SER A 29 -34.55 -0.79 33.59
N PHE A 30 -33.55 -1.29 34.33
CA PHE A 30 -33.76 -1.88 35.67
C PHE A 30 -34.20 -0.81 36.68
N SER A 31 -33.63 0.38 36.66
CA SER A 31 -34.04 1.49 37.52
C SER A 31 -35.48 1.93 37.23
N ILE A 32 -35.87 2.02 35.95
CA ILE A 32 -37.24 2.31 35.52
C ILE A 32 -38.22 1.22 35.97
N PHE A 33 -37.83 -0.08 35.89
CA PHE A 33 -38.62 -1.17 36.35
C PHE A 33 -38.90 -1.09 37.85
N LEU A 34 -37.85 -0.85 38.67
CA LEU A 34 -38.00 -0.68 40.13
C LEU A 34 -38.86 0.54 40.48
N TRP A 35 -38.71 1.62 39.73
CA TRP A 35 -39.51 2.83 39.92
C TRP A 35 -41.01 2.57 39.64
N ARG A 36 -41.34 1.87 38.53
CA ARG A 36 -42.69 1.50 38.15
C ARG A 36 -43.34 0.55 39.15
N GLU A 37 -42.59 -0.39 39.72
CA GLU A 37 -43.10 -1.29 40.73
C GLU A 37 -43.49 -0.53 42.03
N ASN A 38 -42.64 0.41 42.46
CA ASN A 38 -42.92 1.23 43.59
C ASN A 38 -44.10 2.20 43.35
N GLU A 39 -44.21 2.77 42.17
CA GLU A 39 -45.33 3.65 41.79
C GLU A 39 -46.66 2.88 41.77
N LYS A 40 -46.66 1.64 41.32
CA LYS A 40 -47.85 0.77 41.29
C LYS A 40 -48.44 0.51 42.71
N ASP A 41 -47.56 0.32 43.68
CA ASP A 41 -47.98 0.13 45.09
C ASP A 41 -48.63 1.39 45.64
N ILE A 42 -48.09 2.58 45.34
CA ILE A 42 -48.66 3.83 45.78
C ILE A 42 -49.99 4.13 45.07
N GLN A 43 -50.08 3.88 43.74
CA GLN A 43 -51.33 4.05 43.01
C GLN A 43 -52.45 3.13 43.51
N THR A 44 -52.07 1.93 43.98
CA THR A 44 -53.06 1.02 44.56
C THR A 44 -53.65 1.56 45.84
N VAL A 45 -52.80 2.12 46.71
CA VAL A 45 -53.27 2.79 47.93
C VAL A 45 -54.03 4.09 47.64
N GLU A 46 -53.59 4.86 46.67
CA GLU A 46 -54.26 6.09 46.24
C GLU A 46 -55.67 5.83 45.74
N LYS A 47 -55.86 4.80 44.86
CA LYS A 47 -57.20 4.42 44.38
C LYS A 47 -58.12 3.98 45.51
N PHE A 48 -57.58 3.25 46.49
CA PHE A 48 -58.33 2.86 47.66
C PHE A 48 -58.78 4.09 48.45
N ILE A 49 -57.90 5.05 48.71
CA ILE A 49 -58.19 6.27 49.42
C ILE A 49 -59.21 7.12 48.65
N ASP A 50 -59.05 7.25 47.32
CA ASP A 50 -60.00 7.95 46.44
C ASP A 50 -61.42 7.34 46.61
N TYR A 51 -61.53 6.02 46.65
CA TYR A 51 -62.76 5.33 46.84
C TYR A 51 -63.35 5.55 48.23
N GLU A 52 -62.58 5.34 49.28
CA GLU A 52 -63.03 5.49 50.69
C GLU A 52 -63.49 6.89 50.98
N LEU A 53 -62.71 7.91 50.59
CA LEU A 53 -63.07 9.30 50.80
C LEU A 53 -64.29 9.74 49.99
N SER A 54 -64.57 9.12 48.84
CA SER A 54 -65.79 9.38 48.07
C SER A 54 -67.04 8.76 48.77
N GLU A 55 -66.89 7.65 49.49
CA GLU A 55 -67.98 7.03 50.24
C GLU A 55 -68.35 7.81 51.51
N PHE A 56 -67.45 8.68 52.04
CA PHE A 56 -67.78 9.53 53.19
C PHE A 56 -69.00 10.44 52.95
N GLU A 57 -69.35 10.72 51.67
CA GLU A 57 -70.54 11.49 51.31
C GLU A 57 -71.84 10.67 51.47
N TYR A 58 -71.81 9.34 51.31
CA TYR A 58 -72.99 8.52 51.07
C TYR A 58 -73.34 7.60 52.23
N LYS A 59 -72.39 7.21 53.11
CA LYS A 59 -72.65 6.34 54.25
C LYS A 59 -73.12 7.14 55.45
N GLU A 60 -74.46 7.11 55.75
CA GLU A 60 -75.03 7.80 56.93
C GLU A 60 -74.48 7.27 58.26
N GLU A 61 -73.97 6.03 58.31
CA GLU A 61 -73.37 5.44 59.51
C GLU A 61 -72.06 6.10 59.88
N LEU A 62 -71.26 6.57 58.86
CA LEU A 62 -69.99 7.24 59.08
C LEU A 62 -70.14 8.67 59.60
N LYS A 63 -71.29 9.33 59.39
CA LYS A 63 -71.60 10.63 59.94
C LYS A 63 -71.78 10.66 61.48
N LYS A 64 -71.91 9.50 62.10
CA LYS A 64 -72.07 9.35 63.57
C LYS A 64 -70.74 9.09 64.30
N LEU A 65 -69.70 8.79 63.56
CA LEU A 65 -68.34 8.54 64.11
C LEU A 65 -67.60 9.85 64.39
N SER A 66 -66.76 9.82 65.43
CA SER A 66 -65.80 10.92 65.60
C SER A 66 -64.77 11.00 64.47
N ASP A 67 -64.22 12.17 64.18
CA ASP A 67 -63.16 12.34 63.15
C ASP A 67 -62.01 11.32 63.34
N GLU A 68 -61.70 11.00 64.61
CA GLU A 68 -60.61 10.06 64.96
C GLU A 68 -60.95 8.63 64.60
N GLU A 69 -62.19 8.16 64.86
CA GLU A 69 -62.70 6.81 64.55
C GLU A 69 -62.80 6.64 63.01
N LEU A 70 -63.21 7.71 62.32
CA LEU A 70 -63.36 7.68 60.85
C LEU A 70 -62.01 7.45 60.15
N PHE A 71 -61.01 8.27 60.48
CA PHE A 71 -59.69 8.11 59.90
C PHE A 71 -58.99 6.81 60.36
N LYS A 72 -59.24 6.35 61.56
CA LYS A 72 -58.71 5.09 62.07
C LYS A 72 -59.29 3.89 61.30
N THR A 73 -60.57 3.91 61.03
CA THR A 73 -61.21 2.84 60.20
C THR A 73 -60.67 2.84 58.78
N ALA A 74 -60.58 4.02 58.13
CA ALA A 74 -60.02 4.12 56.80
C ALA A 74 -58.56 3.62 56.72
N LEU A 75 -57.77 3.89 57.75
CA LEU A 75 -56.41 3.40 57.88
C LEU A 75 -56.33 1.87 58.11
N GLU A 76 -57.28 1.29 58.88
CA GLU A 76 -57.32 -0.17 59.13
C GLU A 76 -57.71 -0.95 57.88
N GLU A 77 -58.63 -0.44 57.07
CA GLU A 77 -59.12 -1.05 55.84
C GLU A 77 -58.13 -0.83 54.66
N ALA A 78 -57.24 0.14 54.73
CA ALA A 78 -56.26 0.43 53.66
C ALA A 78 -55.41 -0.81 53.33
N PRO A 79 -55.08 -1.04 52.07
CA PRO A 79 -54.25 -2.14 51.63
C PRO A 79 -52.95 -2.26 52.42
N LYS A 80 -52.65 -3.44 52.95
CA LYS A 80 -51.45 -3.72 53.75
C LYS A 80 -50.26 -4.03 52.81
N ILE A 81 -49.77 -2.99 52.14
CA ILE A 81 -48.59 -3.07 51.28
C ILE A 81 -47.33 -2.87 52.11
N GLN A 82 -46.34 -3.71 51.96
CA GLN A 82 -45.10 -3.65 52.72
C GLN A 82 -44.34 -2.35 52.41
N ASP A 83 -43.84 -1.69 53.47
CA ASP A 83 -43.05 -0.45 53.38
C ASP A 83 -43.83 0.76 52.81
N VAL A 84 -45.19 0.72 52.79
CA VAL A 84 -46.06 1.83 52.44
C VAL A 84 -46.71 2.39 53.70
N TYR A 85 -46.59 3.70 53.87
CA TYR A 85 -47.10 4.44 55.01
C TYR A 85 -48.14 5.45 54.56
N ILE A 86 -49.25 5.58 55.27
CA ILE A 86 -50.36 6.49 54.98
C ILE A 86 -50.53 7.43 56.17
N GLU A 87 -50.57 8.74 55.88
CA GLU A 87 -50.77 9.78 56.89
C GLU A 87 -51.91 10.68 56.40
N PHE A 88 -52.91 10.87 57.27
CA PHE A 88 -53.98 11.85 57.05
C PHE A 88 -53.72 13.09 57.94
N PHE A 89 -53.83 14.26 57.37
CA PHE A 89 -53.75 15.53 58.08
C PHE A 89 -55.13 16.24 57.97
N TYR A 90 -55.81 16.44 59.13
CA TYR A 90 -57.12 17.04 59.19
C TYR A 90 -57.24 17.92 60.44
N ARG A 91 -57.65 19.19 60.30
CA ARG A 91 -57.77 20.14 61.34
C ARG A 91 -56.54 20.26 62.27
N GLY A 92 -55.36 20.22 61.69
CA GLY A 92 -54.08 20.27 62.40
C GLY A 92 -53.70 19.00 63.19
N LYS A 93 -54.51 17.94 63.13
CA LYS A 93 -54.17 16.64 63.72
C LYS A 93 -53.66 15.69 62.63
N LYS A 94 -52.71 14.85 63.06
CA LYS A 94 -52.11 13.81 62.18
C LYS A 94 -52.65 12.42 62.63
N TYR A 95 -53.20 11.67 61.65
CA TYR A 95 -53.68 10.30 61.85
C TYR A 95 -52.80 9.38 60.99
N THR A 96 -52.27 8.31 61.59
CA THR A 96 -51.34 7.40 60.89
C THR A 96 -51.50 5.97 61.42
N ARG A 97 -51.24 5.03 60.58
CA ARG A 97 -51.31 3.56 60.92
C ARG A 97 -49.91 3.07 61.35
N PRO A 98 -49.81 2.23 62.45
CA PRO A 98 -48.57 1.55 62.79
C PRO A 98 -48.16 0.53 61.69
N PRO A 99 -46.86 0.26 61.45
CA PRO A 99 -45.74 0.95 62.11
C PRO A 99 -45.59 2.37 61.64
N TYR A 100 -45.33 3.29 62.59
CA TYR A 100 -45.11 4.72 62.30
C TYR A 100 -43.80 4.90 61.53
N LEU A 101 -43.76 5.87 60.59
CA LEU A 101 -42.49 6.35 60.05
C LEU A 101 -41.66 6.89 61.20
N PRO A 102 -40.41 6.45 61.38
CA PRO A 102 -39.56 7.01 62.41
C PRO A 102 -39.31 8.53 62.09
N ASP A 103 -39.47 9.40 63.06
CA ASP A 103 -39.27 10.88 63.02
C ASP A 103 -37.79 11.30 62.80
N ARG A 104 -36.98 10.51 62.14
CA ARG A 104 -35.60 10.87 61.78
C ARG A 104 -35.60 11.60 60.47
N GLU A 105 -34.75 12.61 60.36
CA GLU A 105 -34.47 13.32 59.12
C GLU A 105 -34.38 12.38 57.94
N HIS A 106 -35.38 12.45 57.07
CA HIS A 106 -35.52 11.56 55.94
C HIS A 106 -34.44 11.93 54.85
N ASN A 107 -33.48 11.07 54.64
CA ASN A 107 -32.69 11.18 53.42
C ASN A 107 -33.64 11.03 52.23
N PHE A 108 -33.73 12.03 51.39
CA PHE A 108 -34.57 12.13 50.19
C PHE A 108 -34.47 10.85 49.29
N LEU A 109 -33.36 10.11 49.38
CA LEU A 109 -33.08 8.92 48.61
C LEU A 109 -33.72 7.62 49.18
N ASP A 110 -34.25 7.66 50.39
CA ASP A 110 -34.78 6.45 51.05
C ASP A 110 -36.30 6.34 50.94
N TYR A 111 -37.01 7.38 50.53
CA TYR A 111 -38.45 7.45 50.50
C TYR A 111 -38.99 8.15 49.26
N TYR A 112 -40.09 7.66 48.72
CA TYR A 112 -40.89 8.36 47.72
C TYR A 112 -42.25 8.68 48.33
N SER A 113 -42.74 9.92 48.26
CA SER A 113 -44.01 10.34 48.84
C SER A 113 -44.83 11.15 47.82
N ILE A 114 -46.11 10.87 47.83
CA ILE A 114 -47.13 11.67 47.13
C ILE A 114 -48.04 12.29 48.19
N THR A 115 -48.35 13.59 48.06
CA THR A 115 -49.31 14.26 48.89
C THR A 115 -50.47 14.73 48.02
N LYS A 116 -51.70 14.38 48.40
CA LYS A 116 -52.96 14.80 47.77
C LYS A 116 -53.87 15.48 48.77
N THR A 117 -54.59 16.45 48.33
CA THR A 117 -55.61 17.16 49.13
C THR A 117 -56.99 16.81 48.60
N TYR A 118 -57.84 16.31 49.48
CA TYR A 118 -59.22 15.94 49.19
C TYR A 118 -60.16 16.92 49.87
N GLN A 119 -61.30 17.18 49.24
CA GLN A 119 -62.32 18.12 49.79
C GLN A 119 -63.72 17.45 49.72
N PRO A 120 -64.01 16.45 50.58
CA PRO A 120 -65.31 15.81 50.63
C PRO A 120 -66.38 16.77 51.07
N LYS A 121 -67.62 16.70 50.56
CA LYS A 121 -68.72 17.56 50.97
C LYS A 121 -69.05 17.42 52.45
N GLY A 122 -69.01 18.53 53.15
CA GLY A 122 -69.27 18.58 54.58
C GLY A 122 -68.07 18.45 55.49
N TYR A 123 -66.87 18.27 54.94
CA TYR A 123 -65.59 18.21 55.64
C TYR A 123 -64.66 19.33 55.18
N GLU A 124 -63.76 19.75 56.05
CA GLU A 124 -62.62 20.59 55.66
C GLU A 124 -61.65 19.78 54.81
N SER A 125 -60.69 20.45 54.14
CA SER A 125 -59.68 19.80 53.32
C SER A 125 -58.88 18.77 54.12
N ILE A 126 -58.81 17.54 53.58
CA ILE A 126 -58.01 16.43 54.12
C ILE A 126 -56.77 16.31 53.29
N GLU A 127 -55.61 16.45 53.88
CA GLU A 127 -54.36 16.22 53.20
C GLU A 127 -53.90 14.77 53.48
N VAL A 128 -53.66 13.99 52.43
CA VAL A 128 -53.22 12.62 52.52
C VAL A 128 -51.82 12.48 51.93
N LYS A 129 -50.91 11.99 52.77
CA LYS A 129 -49.54 11.70 52.38
C LYS A 129 -49.31 10.20 52.37
N ILE A 130 -48.97 9.68 51.18
CA ILE A 130 -48.62 8.27 50.99
C ILE A 130 -47.11 8.20 50.75
N THR A 131 -46.40 7.44 51.59
CA THR A 131 -44.95 7.35 51.56
C THR A 131 -44.52 5.87 51.39
N LYS A 132 -43.65 5.59 50.43
CA LYS A 132 -43.03 4.28 50.24
C LYS A 132 -41.55 4.32 50.54
N ARG A 133 -41.05 3.34 51.32
CA ARG A 133 -39.63 3.22 51.68
C ARG A 133 -38.92 2.30 50.70
N PHE A 134 -37.73 2.77 50.18
CA PHE A 134 -36.88 2.04 49.22
C PHE A 134 -35.79 1.16 49.86
N ALA A 135 -35.80 0.97 51.18
CA ALA A 135 -34.68 0.35 51.90
C ALA A 135 -34.15 -0.98 51.32
N LYS A 136 -35.02 -1.84 50.78
CA LYS A 136 -34.61 -3.09 50.14
C LYS A 136 -34.00 -2.92 48.76
N ASN A 137 -34.40 -1.89 48.01
CA ASN A 137 -33.97 -1.64 46.65
C ASN A 137 -32.57 -1.00 46.59
N ARG A 138 -32.16 -0.31 47.65
CA ARG A 138 -30.84 0.37 47.76
C ARG A 138 -29.67 -0.63 47.68
N LEU A 139 -29.75 -1.74 48.40
CA LEU A 139 -28.75 -2.81 48.35
C LEU A 139 -28.67 -3.43 46.96
N LEU A 140 -29.81 -3.69 46.31
CA LEU A 140 -29.87 -4.24 44.96
C LEU A 140 -29.23 -3.29 43.94
N ILE A 141 -29.50 -2.00 44.04
CA ILE A 141 -28.86 -0.96 43.19
C ILE A 141 -27.34 -0.93 43.41
N LEU A 142 -26.87 -1.00 44.66
CA LEU A 142 -25.44 -1.04 44.98
C LEU A 142 -24.77 -2.29 44.41
N TYR A 143 -25.40 -3.47 44.49
CA TYR A 143 -24.88 -4.70 43.90
C TYR A 143 -24.80 -4.62 42.36
N THR A 144 -25.81 -4.05 41.68
CA THR A 144 -25.81 -3.89 40.23
C THR A 144 -24.73 -2.94 39.78
N PHE A 145 -24.53 -1.79 40.46
CA PHE A 145 -23.43 -0.87 40.18
C PHE A 145 -22.06 -1.52 40.45
N GLY A 146 -21.90 -2.22 41.55
CA GLY A 146 -20.67 -2.91 41.91
C GLY A 146 -20.30 -4.00 40.87
N SER A 147 -21.26 -4.79 40.42
CA SER A 147 -21.04 -5.80 39.37
C SER A 147 -20.68 -5.18 38.04
N PHE A 148 -21.27 -4.05 37.68
CA PHE A 148 -20.92 -3.29 36.45
C PHE A 148 -19.49 -2.76 36.49
N ILE A 149 -19.08 -2.12 37.58
CA ILE A 149 -17.72 -1.61 37.76
C ILE A 149 -16.71 -2.77 37.70
N PHE A 150 -16.99 -3.89 38.38
CA PHE A 150 -16.12 -5.07 38.35
C PHE A 150 -15.94 -5.60 36.92
N PHE A 151 -17.05 -5.75 36.19
CA PHE A 151 -17.01 -6.21 34.80
C PHE A 151 -16.21 -5.26 33.91
N LEU A 152 -16.36 -3.95 34.06
CA LEU A 152 -15.61 -2.93 33.31
C LEU A 152 -14.10 -3.04 33.56
N LEU A 153 -13.69 -3.26 34.81
CA LEU A 153 -12.28 -3.48 35.17
C LEU A 153 -11.73 -4.78 34.55
N VAL A 154 -12.50 -5.85 34.51
CA VAL A 154 -12.13 -7.11 33.86
C VAL A 154 -11.93 -6.90 32.35
N CYS A 155 -12.82 -6.17 31.69
CA CYS A 155 -12.68 -5.83 30.26
C CYS A 155 -11.42 -5.01 29.99
N LEU A 156 -11.16 -3.98 30.79
CA LEU A 156 -9.92 -3.16 30.66
C LEU A 156 -8.67 -4.02 30.86
N PHE A 157 -8.68 -4.93 31.82
CA PHE A 157 -7.56 -5.85 32.03
C PHE A 157 -7.31 -6.77 30.82
N ILE A 158 -8.37 -7.35 30.26
CA ILE A 158 -8.28 -8.21 29.06
C ILE A 158 -7.73 -7.43 27.87
N ILE A 159 -8.27 -6.22 27.60
CA ILE A 159 -7.80 -5.34 26.53
C ILE A 159 -6.32 -5.02 26.70
N SER A 160 -5.89 -4.64 27.90
CA SER A 160 -4.48 -4.33 28.19
C SER A 160 -3.56 -5.54 27.92
N ARG A 161 -4.01 -6.77 28.29
CA ARG A 161 -3.26 -8.00 28.01
C ARG A 161 -3.13 -8.29 26.52
N ILE A 162 -4.21 -8.13 25.76
CA ILE A 162 -4.22 -8.33 24.30
C ILE A 162 -3.31 -7.29 23.64
N GLN A 163 -3.41 -6.02 24.04
CA GLN A 163 -2.56 -4.94 23.49
C GLN A 163 -1.08 -5.18 23.73
N LYS A 164 -0.68 -5.60 24.93
CA LYS A 164 0.71 -5.93 25.25
C LYS A 164 1.24 -7.09 24.38
N ARG A 165 0.44 -8.15 24.19
CA ARG A 165 0.82 -9.28 23.34
C ARG A 165 0.97 -8.88 21.88
N PHE A 166 0.05 -8.05 21.37
CA PHE A 166 0.11 -7.55 20.01
C PHE A 166 1.33 -6.64 19.79
N SER A 167 1.57 -5.67 20.70
CA SER A 167 2.72 -4.78 20.63
C SER A 167 4.04 -5.54 20.59
N LYS A 168 4.20 -6.56 21.46
CA LYS A 168 5.42 -7.39 21.47
C LYS A 168 5.62 -8.18 20.17
N LYS A 169 4.54 -8.75 19.60
CA LYS A 169 4.63 -9.45 18.30
C LYS A 169 4.99 -8.51 17.16
N PHE A 170 4.41 -7.31 17.17
CA PHE A 170 4.66 -6.28 16.18
C PHE A 170 6.11 -5.75 16.26
N GLU A 171 6.61 -5.48 17.46
CA GLU A 171 7.99 -5.06 17.72
C GLU A 171 8.99 -6.12 17.23
N ASN A 172 8.77 -7.39 17.54
CA ASN A 172 9.61 -8.49 17.05
C ASN A 172 9.63 -8.58 15.51
N SER A 173 8.50 -8.35 14.83
CA SER A 173 8.45 -8.35 13.36
C SER A 173 9.18 -7.13 12.77
N LEU A 174 9.12 -5.97 13.43
CA LEU A 174 9.90 -4.78 13.07
C LEU A 174 11.40 -5.00 13.24
N ASP A 175 11.81 -5.60 14.37
CA ASP A 175 13.24 -5.88 14.62
C ASP A 175 13.80 -6.85 13.59
N LYS A 176 13.06 -7.90 13.23
CA LYS A 176 13.45 -8.81 12.15
C LYS A 176 13.61 -8.06 10.81
N LEU A 177 12.69 -7.17 10.47
CA LEU A 177 12.80 -6.36 9.26
C LEU A 177 14.02 -5.42 9.31
N LYS A 178 14.30 -4.83 10.47
CA LYS A 178 15.45 -3.96 10.71
C LYS A 178 16.76 -4.74 10.57
N MET A 179 16.88 -5.91 11.18
CA MET A 179 18.03 -6.81 11.01
C MET A 179 18.22 -7.18 9.52
N PHE A 180 17.14 -7.54 8.83
CA PHE A 180 17.19 -7.86 7.41
C PHE A 180 17.69 -6.68 6.55
N THR A 181 17.41 -5.43 6.94
CA THR A 181 17.86 -4.24 6.21
C THR A 181 19.26 -3.78 6.59
N GLN A 182 19.70 -4.02 7.82
CA GLN A 182 21.02 -3.56 8.33
C GLN A 182 22.15 -4.55 8.01
N ASP A 183 21.89 -5.85 8.09
CA ASP A 183 22.89 -6.90 7.84
C ASP A 183 23.01 -7.24 6.34
N TYR A 184 22.28 -6.52 5.47
CA TYR A 184 22.33 -6.76 4.05
C TYR A 184 23.64 -6.26 3.45
N ASN A 185 24.53 -7.20 3.11
CA ASN A 185 25.65 -6.97 2.23
C ASN A 185 25.30 -7.53 0.84
N LEU A 186 25.63 -6.80 -0.25
CA LEU A 186 25.34 -7.17 -1.64
C LEU A 186 25.81 -8.61 -1.99
N ASP A 187 26.80 -9.14 -1.26
CA ASP A 187 27.38 -10.49 -1.46
C ASP A 187 26.71 -11.58 -0.62
N SER A 188 25.80 -11.24 0.31
CA SER A 188 25.16 -12.22 1.17
C SER A 188 23.97 -12.91 0.52
N GLU A 189 23.79 -14.20 0.81
CA GLU A 189 22.55 -14.93 0.45
C GLU A 189 21.34 -14.32 1.16
N ILE A 190 20.30 -13.96 0.40
CA ILE A 190 19.05 -13.41 0.92
C ILE A 190 18.24 -14.53 1.58
N ARG A 191 18.44 -14.77 2.87
CA ARG A 191 17.68 -15.77 3.64
C ARG A 191 16.42 -15.12 4.22
N ILE A 192 15.24 -15.63 3.81
CA ILE A 192 13.95 -15.25 4.39
C ILE A 192 13.65 -16.22 5.52
N HIS A 193 13.39 -15.70 6.72
CA HIS A 193 12.77 -16.48 7.79
C HIS A 193 11.25 -16.49 7.55
N ASN A 194 10.72 -17.64 7.16
CA ASN A 194 9.30 -17.84 6.77
C ASN A 194 8.30 -17.76 7.94
N GLU A 195 8.73 -17.47 9.15
CA GLU A 195 7.84 -17.38 10.34
C GLU A 195 7.43 -15.93 10.62
N GLU A 196 6.67 -15.34 9.72
CA GLU A 196 6.07 -14.03 9.97
C GLU A 196 4.66 -14.17 10.57
N ASN A 197 4.43 -13.47 11.68
CA ASN A 197 3.14 -13.47 12.39
C ASN A 197 2.05 -12.67 11.67
N PHE A 198 2.41 -11.88 10.64
CA PHE A 198 1.51 -10.99 9.91
C PHE A 198 1.76 -11.08 8.41
N ILE A 199 0.69 -11.25 7.63
CA ILE A 199 0.72 -11.34 6.16
C ILE A 199 1.34 -10.08 5.55
N GLU A 200 1.07 -8.91 6.12
CA GLU A 200 1.58 -7.62 5.66
C GLU A 200 3.11 -7.52 5.73
N PHE A 201 3.71 -8.08 6.78
CA PHE A 201 5.17 -8.13 6.90
C PHE A 201 5.79 -9.10 5.89
N SER A 202 5.14 -10.22 5.62
CA SER A 202 5.57 -11.16 4.59
C SER A 202 5.56 -10.54 3.20
N ILE A 203 4.50 -9.78 2.85
CA ILE A 203 4.42 -9.04 1.59
C ILE A 203 5.53 -7.99 1.51
N LEU A 204 5.74 -7.22 2.59
CA LEU A 204 6.78 -6.20 2.65
C LEU A 204 8.18 -6.79 2.46
N GLN A 205 8.50 -7.89 3.15
CA GLN A 205 9.77 -8.60 3.00
C GLN A 205 9.98 -9.09 1.57
N LYS A 206 8.96 -9.69 0.94
CA LYS A 206 9.03 -10.15 -0.44
C LYS A 206 9.27 -9.00 -1.42
N THR A 207 8.58 -7.88 -1.24
CA THR A 207 8.76 -6.68 -2.07
C THR A 207 10.17 -6.11 -1.92
N PHE A 208 10.65 -6.01 -0.69
CA PHE A 208 11.99 -5.54 -0.39
C PHE A 208 13.08 -6.46 -0.96
N LYS A 209 12.91 -7.78 -0.81
CA LYS A 209 13.79 -8.77 -1.44
C LYS A 209 13.88 -8.59 -2.95
N ASN A 210 12.74 -8.46 -3.63
CA ASN A 210 12.73 -8.25 -5.08
C ASN A 210 13.46 -6.96 -5.47
N MET A 211 13.30 -5.89 -4.67
CA MET A 211 14.03 -4.64 -4.87
C MET A 211 15.54 -4.84 -4.72
N LEU A 212 15.98 -5.55 -3.70
CA LEU A 212 17.40 -5.84 -3.46
C LEU A 212 18.01 -6.70 -4.56
N ILE A 213 17.29 -7.71 -5.06
CA ILE A 213 17.72 -8.53 -6.19
C ILE A 213 17.95 -7.64 -7.41
N ARG A 214 16.99 -6.77 -7.75
CA ARG A 214 17.13 -5.82 -8.87
C ARG A 214 18.31 -4.87 -8.71
N LEU A 215 18.55 -4.36 -7.50
CA LEU A 215 19.70 -3.51 -7.20
C LEU A 215 21.03 -4.26 -7.37
N LYS A 216 21.08 -5.52 -6.93
CA LYS A 216 22.25 -6.38 -7.11
C LYS A 216 22.53 -6.64 -8.59
N GLU A 217 21.50 -6.99 -9.36
CA GLU A 217 21.62 -7.19 -10.81
C GLU A 217 22.10 -5.93 -11.52
N GLN A 218 21.55 -4.76 -11.17
CA GLN A 218 21.99 -3.46 -11.71
C GLN A 218 23.45 -3.14 -11.35
N SER A 219 23.84 -3.39 -10.10
CA SER A 219 25.22 -3.18 -9.65
C SER A 219 26.19 -4.09 -10.39
N GLN A 220 25.83 -5.37 -10.54
CA GLN A 220 26.65 -6.34 -11.28
C GLN A 220 26.81 -5.93 -12.75
N MET A 221 25.70 -5.57 -13.43
CA MET A 221 25.75 -5.08 -14.81
C MET A 221 26.66 -3.84 -14.95
N GLN A 222 26.69 -2.96 -13.92
CA GLN A 222 27.56 -1.78 -13.94
C GLN A 222 29.03 -2.16 -13.77
N ILE A 223 29.34 -3.12 -12.88
CA ILE A 223 30.70 -3.63 -12.69
C ILE A 223 31.20 -4.30 -13.97
N ASP A 224 30.38 -5.16 -14.57
CA ASP A 224 30.70 -5.87 -15.79
C ASP A 224 30.92 -4.88 -16.96
N PHE A 225 30.10 -3.84 -17.05
CA PHE A 225 30.29 -2.77 -18.02
C PHE A 225 31.65 -2.08 -17.88
N VAL A 226 32.04 -1.72 -16.65
CA VAL A 226 33.34 -1.04 -16.39
C VAL A 226 34.50 -1.98 -16.69
N ASN A 227 34.40 -3.24 -16.28
CA ASN A 227 35.44 -4.24 -16.53
C ASN A 227 35.63 -4.49 -18.02
N ASN A 228 34.53 -4.74 -18.75
CA ASN A 228 34.57 -4.98 -20.19
C ASN A 228 35.07 -3.75 -20.97
N ALA A 229 34.59 -2.53 -20.61
CA ALA A 229 35.10 -1.31 -21.20
C ALA A 229 36.62 -1.13 -21.00
N SER A 230 37.11 -1.46 -19.78
CA SER A 230 38.54 -1.40 -19.45
C SER A 230 39.35 -2.40 -20.28
N HIS A 231 38.85 -3.61 -20.49
CA HIS A 231 39.48 -4.63 -21.33
C HIS A 231 39.55 -4.18 -22.80
N GLU A 232 38.43 -3.67 -23.36
CA GLU A 232 38.34 -3.24 -24.74
C GLU A 232 39.18 -1.99 -25.02
N LEU A 233 39.43 -1.12 -24.05
CA LEU A 233 40.34 0.03 -24.16
C LEU A 233 41.82 -0.38 -24.01
N LYS A 234 42.12 -1.39 -23.18
CA LYS A 234 43.50 -1.82 -22.93
C LYS A 234 44.17 -2.39 -24.18
N THR A 235 43.44 -3.12 -24.99
CA THR A 235 43.93 -3.77 -26.22
C THR A 235 44.46 -2.73 -27.24
N PRO A 236 43.69 -1.72 -27.70
CA PRO A 236 44.22 -0.72 -28.60
C PRO A 236 45.36 0.10 -27.99
N ILE A 237 45.32 0.44 -26.70
CA ILE A 237 46.43 1.15 -26.03
C ILE A 237 47.71 0.31 -26.10
N PHE A 238 47.62 -1.01 -25.92
CA PHE A 238 48.79 -1.90 -26.03
C PHE A 238 49.36 -1.92 -27.46
N VAL A 239 48.47 -1.97 -28.47
CA VAL A 239 48.87 -1.90 -29.90
C VAL A 239 49.56 -0.55 -30.21
N LEU A 240 48.94 0.57 -29.81
CA LEU A 240 49.53 1.91 -29.98
C LEU A 240 50.91 2.01 -29.37
N LYS A 241 51.05 1.50 -28.09
CA LYS A 241 52.34 1.52 -27.40
C LYS A 241 53.38 0.69 -28.16
N GLY A 242 53.01 -0.52 -28.62
CA GLY A 242 53.94 -1.37 -29.36
C GLY A 242 54.46 -0.76 -30.62
N TYR A 243 53.62 -0.08 -31.42
CA TYR A 243 54.04 0.62 -32.63
C TYR A 243 54.90 1.86 -32.30
N VAL A 244 54.57 2.60 -31.26
CA VAL A 244 55.38 3.74 -30.82
C VAL A 244 56.75 3.29 -30.32
N ASP A 245 56.82 2.21 -29.52
CA ASP A 245 58.10 1.67 -29.05
C ASP A 245 58.94 1.15 -30.22
N MET A 246 58.35 0.42 -31.18
CA MET A 246 59.01 -0.06 -32.39
C MET A 246 59.58 1.07 -33.26
N LEU A 247 58.79 2.13 -33.46
CA LEU A 247 59.24 3.34 -34.21
C LEU A 247 60.36 4.05 -33.46
N ASN A 248 60.36 4.13 -32.14
CA ASN A 248 61.42 4.74 -31.35
C ASN A 248 62.72 3.94 -31.42
N ASP A 249 62.65 2.61 -31.38
CA ASP A 249 63.84 1.78 -31.31
C ASP A 249 64.55 1.69 -32.65
N TRP A 250 63.84 1.39 -33.76
CA TRP A 250 64.45 1.22 -35.07
C TRP A 250 63.59 1.64 -36.28
N GLY A 251 62.28 1.55 -36.20
CA GLY A 251 61.36 1.65 -37.36
C GLY A 251 61.29 3.03 -37.98
N LYS A 252 61.66 4.12 -37.25
CA LYS A 252 61.63 5.51 -37.76
C LYS A 252 62.61 5.76 -38.94
N ASN A 253 63.65 4.92 -39.07
CA ASN A 253 64.64 5.02 -40.11
C ASN A 253 64.27 4.24 -41.39
N ASP A 254 63.26 3.38 -41.30
CA ASP A 254 62.71 2.61 -42.41
C ASP A 254 61.40 3.27 -42.86
N LYS A 255 61.35 3.81 -44.07
CA LYS A 255 60.21 4.61 -44.55
C LYS A 255 58.95 3.73 -44.72
N GLU A 256 59.09 2.49 -45.12
CA GLU A 256 57.97 1.58 -45.32
C GLU A 256 57.33 1.22 -43.96
N VAL A 257 58.16 0.88 -42.98
CA VAL A 257 57.71 0.61 -41.59
C VAL A 257 57.08 1.82 -40.95
N LEU A 258 57.63 3.04 -41.19
CA LEU A 258 57.06 4.29 -40.68
C LEU A 258 55.69 4.55 -41.26
N ASP A 259 55.54 4.45 -42.60
CA ASP A 259 54.29 4.71 -43.30
C ASP A 259 53.19 3.70 -42.88
N GLU A 260 53.51 2.39 -42.83
CA GLU A 260 52.59 1.38 -42.28
C GLU A 260 52.22 1.66 -40.84
N SER A 261 53.17 1.96 -39.99
CA SER A 261 52.93 2.25 -38.56
C SER A 261 51.98 3.44 -38.37
N LEU A 262 52.15 4.49 -39.13
CA LEU A 262 51.29 5.68 -39.07
C LEU A 262 49.85 5.36 -39.49
N ILE A 263 49.65 4.49 -40.48
CA ILE A 263 48.34 4.02 -40.93
C ILE A 263 47.66 3.24 -39.78
N VAL A 264 48.39 2.30 -39.17
CA VAL A 264 47.85 1.46 -38.05
C VAL A 264 47.54 2.35 -36.83
N LEU A 265 48.44 3.25 -36.43
CA LEU A 265 48.22 4.16 -35.32
C LEU A 265 46.99 5.04 -35.53
N LYS A 266 46.83 5.63 -36.74
CA LYS A 266 45.65 6.44 -37.09
C LYS A 266 44.36 5.63 -36.99
N LYS A 267 44.35 4.40 -37.51
CA LYS A 267 43.20 3.49 -37.48
C LYS A 267 42.82 3.12 -36.03
N GLU A 268 43.82 2.85 -35.20
CA GLU A 268 43.55 2.43 -33.79
C GLU A 268 43.07 3.60 -32.93
N ILE A 269 43.56 4.83 -33.18
CA ILE A 269 43.02 6.04 -32.54
C ILE A 269 41.55 6.24 -32.92
N GLN A 270 41.21 6.09 -34.22
CA GLN A 270 39.81 6.20 -34.67
C GLN A 270 38.91 5.13 -34.01
N ASN A 271 39.37 3.88 -33.91
CA ASN A 271 38.66 2.82 -33.21
C ASN A 271 38.40 3.16 -31.74
N MET A 272 39.38 3.76 -31.04
CA MET A 272 39.25 4.21 -29.67
C MET A 272 38.25 5.35 -29.53
N GLN A 273 38.24 6.31 -30.46
CA GLN A 273 37.23 7.38 -30.47
C GLN A 273 35.82 6.81 -30.62
N ASP A 274 35.59 5.93 -31.60
CA ASP A 274 34.31 5.26 -31.83
C ASP A 274 33.85 4.44 -30.60
N LEU A 275 34.77 3.74 -29.94
CA LEU A 275 34.47 2.99 -28.71
C LEU A 275 34.06 3.93 -27.59
N THR A 276 34.81 5.02 -27.37
CA THR A 276 34.50 5.98 -26.29
C THR A 276 33.17 6.68 -26.52
N GLU A 277 32.83 7.05 -27.75
CA GLU A 277 31.53 7.62 -28.11
C GLU A 277 30.38 6.66 -27.81
N LYS A 278 30.52 5.37 -28.19
CA LYS A 278 29.53 4.31 -27.88
C LYS A 278 29.34 4.11 -26.38
N LEU A 279 30.46 4.07 -25.62
CA LEU A 279 30.41 3.97 -24.15
C LEU A 279 29.74 5.19 -23.53
N LEU A 280 30.03 6.38 -24.01
CA LEU A 280 29.44 7.63 -23.52
C LEU A 280 27.93 7.68 -23.80
N PHE A 281 27.51 7.25 -25.00
CA PHE A 281 26.09 7.12 -25.34
C PHE A 281 25.37 6.19 -24.35
N LEU A 282 25.88 4.98 -24.14
CA LEU A 282 25.28 3.99 -23.23
C LEU A 282 25.27 4.45 -21.77
N ALA A 283 26.22 5.28 -21.35
CA ALA A 283 26.26 5.85 -20.01
C ALA A 283 25.23 6.98 -19.82
N LYS A 284 24.93 7.74 -20.87
CA LYS A 284 24.03 8.91 -20.83
C LYS A 284 22.61 8.60 -21.28
N SER A 285 22.36 7.50 -21.97
CA SER A 285 21.08 7.16 -22.62
C SER A 285 19.87 7.23 -21.68
N LYS A 286 20.02 6.79 -20.43
CA LYS A 286 18.95 6.84 -19.41
C LYS A 286 18.44 8.22 -19.05
N ASN A 287 19.25 9.27 -19.27
CA ASN A 287 18.92 10.66 -18.97
C ASN A 287 18.77 11.51 -20.24
N LEU A 288 18.74 10.88 -21.41
CA LEU A 288 18.67 11.57 -22.68
C LEU A 288 17.24 12.05 -22.92
N VAL A 289 17.10 13.33 -23.25
CA VAL A 289 15.81 13.93 -23.62
C VAL A 289 15.63 13.78 -25.12
N VAL A 290 14.59 13.05 -25.54
CA VAL A 290 14.27 12.85 -26.97
C VAL A 290 13.68 14.13 -27.57
N GLU A 291 14.30 14.68 -28.59
CA GLU A 291 13.83 15.86 -29.32
C GLU A 291 12.95 15.45 -30.51
N LYS A 292 11.64 15.25 -30.26
CA LYS A 292 10.71 14.87 -31.34
C LYS A 292 10.48 16.04 -32.32
N LYS A 293 10.73 15.77 -33.60
CA LYS A 293 10.48 16.66 -34.73
C LYS A 293 9.88 15.87 -35.87
N SER A 294 9.15 16.49 -36.77
CA SER A 294 8.70 15.81 -37.98
C SER A 294 9.89 15.52 -38.89
N VAL A 295 10.18 14.24 -39.06
CA VAL A 295 11.35 13.75 -39.83
C VAL A 295 10.88 12.84 -40.97
N ASN A 296 11.57 12.90 -42.10
CA ASN A 296 11.35 12.02 -43.25
C ASN A 296 12.23 10.77 -43.12
N LEU A 297 11.64 9.61 -42.86
CA LEU A 297 12.37 8.35 -42.71
C LEU A 297 13.12 7.92 -43.95
N ASP A 298 12.55 8.17 -45.16
CA ASP A 298 13.17 7.87 -46.44
C ASP A 298 14.48 8.66 -46.61
N THR A 299 14.46 9.95 -46.26
CA THR A 299 15.66 10.79 -46.32
C THR A 299 16.74 10.31 -45.35
N ILE A 300 16.37 9.99 -44.12
CA ILE A 300 17.31 9.49 -43.09
C ILE A 300 17.99 8.20 -43.55
N LEU A 301 17.17 7.23 -44.03
CA LEU A 301 17.70 5.95 -44.54
C LEU A 301 18.62 6.14 -45.75
N LYS A 302 18.22 6.93 -46.74
CA LYS A 302 19.05 7.24 -47.91
C LYS A 302 20.41 7.83 -47.53
N GLU A 303 20.42 8.89 -46.73
CA GLU A 303 21.67 9.51 -46.30
C GLU A 303 22.53 8.55 -45.47
N THR A 304 21.90 7.69 -44.65
CA THR A 304 22.63 6.65 -43.87
C THR A 304 23.26 5.63 -44.80
N ILE A 305 22.51 5.15 -45.80
CA ILE A 305 22.98 4.18 -46.79
C ILE A 305 24.12 4.81 -47.65
N ASP A 306 23.97 6.04 -48.08
CA ASP A 306 25.01 6.76 -48.88
C ASP A 306 26.32 6.88 -48.09
N ASN A 307 26.24 7.19 -46.81
CA ASN A 307 27.42 7.26 -45.94
C ASN A 307 28.06 5.85 -45.75
N LEU A 308 27.27 4.81 -45.64
CA LEU A 308 27.78 3.44 -45.54
C LEU A 308 28.35 2.91 -46.85
N ASN A 309 27.77 3.26 -48.01
CA ASN A 309 28.33 2.94 -49.33
C ASN A 309 29.70 3.58 -49.54
N PHE A 310 29.88 4.79 -49.02
CA PHE A 310 31.21 5.43 -49.06
C PHE A 310 32.24 4.71 -48.18
N ALA A 311 31.82 4.24 -47.00
CA ALA A 311 32.69 3.51 -46.07
C ALA A 311 32.97 2.03 -46.51
N TYR A 312 32.03 1.39 -47.23
CA TYR A 312 32.06 0.01 -47.69
C TYR A 312 31.76 -0.04 -49.19
N PRO A 313 32.65 0.43 -50.07
CA PRO A 313 32.38 0.59 -51.53
C PRO A 313 32.07 -0.70 -52.26
N ASP A 314 32.55 -1.84 -51.78
CA ASP A 314 32.34 -3.16 -52.39
C ASP A 314 31.03 -3.84 -51.93
N GLN A 315 30.30 -3.22 -50.98
CA GLN A 315 29.07 -3.78 -50.41
C GLN A 315 27.83 -3.34 -51.18
N LEU A 316 27.04 -4.31 -51.65
CA LEU A 316 25.76 -4.02 -52.29
C LEU A 316 24.65 -3.84 -51.26
N ILE A 317 24.02 -2.64 -51.24
CA ILE A 317 22.85 -2.35 -50.43
C ILE A 317 21.67 -2.08 -51.37
N ASN A 318 20.68 -2.97 -51.35
CA ASN A 318 19.43 -2.80 -52.09
C ASN A 318 18.43 -2.01 -51.21
N TYR A 319 17.94 -0.90 -51.71
CA TYR A 319 17.04 -0.01 -50.99
C TYR A 319 15.69 0.10 -51.74
N SER A 320 14.59 -0.14 -51.02
CA SER A 320 13.22 0.08 -51.49
C SER A 320 12.45 0.90 -50.45
N SER A 321 11.80 1.96 -50.85
CA SER A 321 11.17 2.88 -49.92
C SER A 321 9.90 3.53 -50.44
N VAL A 322 9.15 4.07 -49.48
CA VAL A 322 8.04 5.02 -49.67
C VAL A 322 8.32 6.22 -48.78
N GLU A 323 7.95 7.43 -49.25
CA GLU A 323 8.10 8.63 -48.43
C GLU A 323 7.18 8.59 -47.22
N ILE A 324 7.78 8.67 -46.01
CA ILE A 324 7.05 8.56 -44.73
C ILE A 324 7.61 9.60 -43.75
N PHE A 325 6.72 10.42 -43.19
CA PHE A 325 7.02 11.37 -42.12
C PHE A 325 6.52 10.80 -40.77
N ILE A 326 7.36 10.94 -39.76
CA ILE A 326 7.03 10.58 -38.35
C ILE A 326 7.55 11.68 -37.40
N ASP A 327 6.95 11.76 -36.22
CA ASP A 327 7.44 12.61 -35.14
C ASP A 327 8.45 11.83 -34.28
N SER A 328 9.74 12.08 -34.50
CA SER A 328 10.84 11.35 -33.86
C SER A 328 12.11 12.21 -33.76
N ASP A 329 13.15 11.62 -33.18
CA ASP A 329 14.47 12.24 -33.07
C ASP A 329 15.38 11.79 -34.23
N ASP A 330 15.79 12.78 -35.09
CA ASP A 330 16.61 12.53 -36.28
C ASP A 330 17.95 11.87 -35.93
N ALA A 331 18.64 12.37 -34.90
CA ALA A 331 19.95 11.85 -34.53
C ALA A 331 19.91 10.42 -34.00
N LEU A 332 18.87 10.08 -33.18
CA LEU A 332 18.68 8.73 -32.67
C LEU A 332 18.32 7.75 -33.79
N LEU A 333 17.45 8.15 -34.74
CA LEU A 333 17.11 7.32 -35.88
C LEU A 333 18.30 7.04 -36.78
N ARG A 334 19.13 8.05 -37.08
CA ARG A 334 20.37 7.85 -37.83
C ARG A 334 21.32 6.89 -37.15
N LEU A 335 21.47 7.01 -35.84
CA LEU A 335 22.31 6.10 -35.04
C LEU A 335 21.75 4.68 -35.03
N LEU A 336 20.43 4.52 -34.93
CA LEU A 336 19.73 3.25 -35.00
C LEU A 336 19.99 2.53 -36.32
N PHE A 337 19.67 3.20 -37.45
CA PHE A 337 19.79 2.59 -38.77
C PHE A 337 21.27 2.35 -39.12
N LYS A 338 22.17 3.25 -38.78
CA LYS A 338 23.62 3.04 -38.95
C LYS A 338 24.08 1.75 -38.27
N ASN A 339 23.74 1.56 -36.98
CA ASN A 339 24.18 0.37 -36.26
C ASN A 339 23.59 -0.92 -36.87
N LEU A 340 22.29 -0.93 -37.25
CA LEU A 340 21.66 -2.09 -37.82
C LEU A 340 22.18 -2.45 -39.20
N ILE A 341 22.33 -1.47 -40.12
CA ILE A 341 22.82 -1.68 -41.49
C ILE A 341 24.31 -2.05 -41.44
N GLU A 342 25.10 -1.40 -40.61
CA GLU A 342 26.52 -1.72 -40.42
C GLU A 342 26.72 -3.17 -39.89
N ASN A 343 25.87 -3.64 -38.97
CA ASN A 343 25.90 -5.01 -38.54
C ASN A 343 25.55 -5.97 -39.67
N ALA A 344 24.51 -5.68 -40.47
CA ALA A 344 24.14 -6.46 -41.64
C ALA A 344 25.30 -6.58 -42.68
N ILE A 345 26.07 -5.47 -42.88
CA ILE A 345 27.24 -5.49 -43.73
C ILE A 345 28.35 -6.37 -43.13
N LYS A 346 28.70 -6.16 -41.87
CA LYS A 346 29.80 -6.87 -41.19
C LYS A 346 29.59 -8.38 -41.10
N TYR A 347 28.36 -8.80 -40.83
CA TYR A 347 28.01 -10.19 -40.66
C TYR A 347 27.38 -10.83 -41.88
N GLY A 348 27.07 -10.04 -42.90
CA GLY A 348 26.48 -10.45 -44.17
C GLY A 348 27.38 -11.28 -45.08
N ASN A 349 28.68 -11.46 -44.75
CA ASN A 349 29.65 -12.24 -45.53
C ASN A 349 29.71 -11.84 -47.00
N ASN A 350 29.79 -10.54 -47.28
CA ASN A 350 29.77 -9.91 -48.59
C ASN A 350 28.50 -10.19 -49.45
N SER A 351 27.44 -10.72 -48.85
CA SER A 351 26.15 -10.83 -49.50
C SER A 351 25.42 -9.50 -49.56
N PRO A 352 24.47 -9.26 -50.50
CA PRO A 352 23.68 -8.08 -50.55
C PRO A 352 22.88 -7.84 -49.24
N VAL A 353 22.79 -6.58 -48.79
CA VAL A 353 21.94 -6.18 -47.68
C VAL A 353 20.66 -5.57 -48.25
N ASN A 354 19.51 -6.04 -47.87
CA ASN A 354 18.21 -5.46 -48.26
C ASN A 354 17.70 -4.56 -47.17
N VAL A 355 17.36 -3.30 -47.53
CA VAL A 355 16.73 -2.32 -46.64
C VAL A 355 15.38 -1.90 -47.26
N ILE A 356 14.28 -2.15 -46.56
CA ILE A 356 12.93 -1.94 -47.09
C ILE A 356 12.16 -1.05 -46.09
N LEU A 357 11.58 0.06 -46.59
CA LEU A 357 10.68 0.91 -45.82
C LEU A 357 9.27 0.79 -46.38
N GLU A 358 8.36 0.28 -45.57
CA GLU A 358 6.98 -0.01 -45.95
C GLU A 358 5.98 0.77 -45.09
N LYS A 359 4.87 1.21 -45.74
CA LYS A 359 3.74 1.82 -45.05
C LYS A 359 2.58 0.86 -45.03
N GLY A 360 2.32 0.26 -43.86
CA GLY A 360 1.15 -0.60 -43.59
C GLY A 360 0.21 -0.02 -42.54
N LYS A 361 -0.35 -0.88 -41.69
CA LYS A 361 -1.05 -0.46 -40.47
C LYS A 361 -0.11 0.20 -39.49
N ARG A 362 1.11 -0.29 -39.44
CA ARG A 362 2.26 0.32 -38.78
C ARG A 362 3.35 0.53 -39.85
N ILE A 363 4.22 1.46 -39.62
CA ILE A 363 5.40 1.69 -40.46
C ILE A 363 6.40 0.61 -40.14
N LYS A 364 6.95 -0.04 -41.20
CA LYS A 364 7.96 -1.09 -41.06
C LYS A 364 9.26 -0.71 -41.74
N VAL A 365 10.36 -0.89 -41.01
CA VAL A 365 11.70 -0.84 -41.57
C VAL A 365 12.28 -2.25 -41.44
N ILE A 366 12.62 -2.89 -42.59
CA ILE A 366 13.14 -4.23 -42.64
C ILE A 366 14.59 -4.16 -43.14
N ILE A 367 15.51 -4.78 -42.38
CA ILE A 367 16.93 -4.89 -42.73
C ILE A 367 17.25 -6.37 -42.73
N GLU A 368 17.71 -6.88 -43.87
CA GLU A 368 17.94 -8.32 -44.08
C GLU A 368 19.32 -8.54 -44.71
N ASP A 369 20.09 -9.44 -44.09
CA ASP A 369 21.34 -9.96 -44.61
C ASP A 369 21.23 -11.47 -44.85
N PHE A 370 22.11 -12.02 -45.67
CA PHE A 370 22.20 -13.44 -46.01
C PHE A 370 23.55 -14.05 -45.56
N GLY A 371 24.02 -13.58 -44.41
CA GLY A 371 25.34 -13.93 -43.90
C GLY A 371 25.34 -15.08 -42.91
N LEU A 372 26.11 -14.90 -41.84
CA LEU A 372 26.38 -15.93 -40.84
C LEU A 372 25.15 -16.36 -40.06
N GLY A 373 24.16 -15.46 -39.88
CA GLY A 373 23.01 -15.70 -39.02
C GLY A 373 23.41 -15.78 -37.55
N ILE A 374 22.42 -16.04 -36.69
CA ILE A 374 22.54 -16.06 -35.22
C ILE A 374 21.94 -17.39 -34.74
N SER A 375 22.60 -18.06 -33.78
CA SER A 375 22.07 -19.29 -33.20
C SER A 375 20.87 -19.01 -32.28
N LYS A 376 20.03 -20.00 -32.06
CA LYS A 376 18.87 -19.89 -31.17
C LYS A 376 19.28 -19.60 -29.71
N GLU A 377 20.43 -20.11 -29.32
CA GLU A 377 21.01 -19.91 -27.98
C GLU A 377 21.52 -18.50 -27.79
N ALA A 378 22.04 -17.86 -28.84
CA ALA A 378 22.56 -16.49 -28.80
C ALA A 378 21.46 -15.41 -28.89
N LEU A 379 20.34 -15.70 -29.60
CA LEU A 379 19.25 -14.72 -29.82
C LEU A 379 18.76 -14.01 -28.59
N PRO A 380 18.59 -14.60 -27.40
CA PRO A 380 18.18 -13.89 -26.18
C PRO A 380 19.21 -12.89 -25.66
N HIS A 381 20.49 -13.04 -26.05
CA HIS A 381 21.63 -12.31 -25.50
C HIS A 381 22.19 -11.24 -26.42
N ILE A 382 21.78 -11.20 -27.69
CA ILE A 382 22.37 -10.28 -28.70
C ILE A 382 22.27 -8.79 -28.36
N PHE A 383 21.35 -8.43 -27.49
CA PHE A 383 21.18 -7.03 -27.03
C PHE A 383 21.95 -6.70 -25.74
N GLU A 384 22.60 -7.70 -25.14
CA GLU A 384 23.44 -7.50 -23.97
C GLU A 384 24.73 -6.72 -24.38
N ARG A 385 25.23 -5.90 -23.46
CA ARG A 385 26.43 -5.10 -23.69
C ARG A 385 27.65 -6.00 -23.77
N PHE A 386 28.52 -5.82 -24.76
CA PHE A 386 29.74 -6.60 -25.02
C PHE A 386 29.49 -8.07 -25.39
N TYR A 387 28.24 -8.49 -25.60
CA TYR A 387 27.94 -9.85 -25.99
C TYR A 387 28.38 -10.12 -27.44
N ARG A 388 29.02 -11.28 -27.67
CA ARG A 388 29.45 -11.77 -28.96
C ARG A 388 29.31 -13.31 -29.00
N GLU A 389 28.70 -13.85 -30.04
CA GLU A 389 28.34 -15.27 -30.11
C GLU A 389 29.56 -16.21 -30.15
N ASP A 390 30.72 -15.84 -30.64
CA ASP A 390 31.97 -16.61 -30.56
C ASP A 390 33.16 -15.71 -30.83
N GLU A 391 34.06 -15.58 -29.86
CA GLU A 391 35.36 -14.91 -30.04
C GLU A 391 36.27 -15.66 -31.00
N ALA A 392 36.07 -16.99 -31.17
CA ALA A 392 36.94 -17.87 -31.97
C ALA A 392 36.57 -17.89 -33.46
N ARG A 393 35.30 -17.75 -33.84
CA ARG A 393 34.82 -17.80 -35.22
C ARG A 393 35.00 -16.49 -36.01
N ASN A 394 35.07 -15.36 -35.33
CA ASN A 394 35.02 -14.01 -35.95
C ASN A 394 36.24 -13.15 -35.62
N ARG A 395 37.45 -13.72 -35.57
CA ARG A 395 38.68 -12.97 -35.29
C ARG A 395 38.97 -11.87 -36.34
N GLU A 396 38.39 -11.98 -37.54
CA GLU A 396 38.52 -10.96 -38.60
C GLU A 396 37.55 -9.79 -38.46
N ILE A 397 36.41 -10.00 -37.77
CA ILE A 397 35.42 -8.93 -37.59
C ILE A 397 35.67 -8.25 -36.24
N LYS A 398 36.40 -7.12 -36.27
CA LYS A 398 36.58 -6.25 -35.08
C LYS A 398 35.27 -5.59 -34.73
N SER A 399 34.56 -6.13 -33.73
CA SER A 399 33.37 -5.52 -33.15
C SER A 399 33.44 -5.58 -31.61
N TYR A 400 32.99 -4.55 -30.93
CA TYR A 400 33.03 -4.44 -29.47
C TYR A 400 31.78 -5.02 -28.78
N GLY A 401 30.82 -5.57 -29.51
CA GLY A 401 29.54 -6.05 -28.94
C GLY A 401 28.64 -4.95 -28.37
N LEU A 402 28.83 -3.69 -28.81
CA LEU A 402 28.05 -2.55 -28.32
C LEU A 402 26.96 -2.08 -29.28
N GLY A 403 27.00 -2.51 -30.56
CA GLY A 403 26.08 -2.00 -31.59
C GLY A 403 24.62 -2.31 -31.30
N LEU A 404 24.29 -3.59 -31.02
CA LEU A 404 22.92 -4.00 -30.74
C LEU A 404 22.44 -3.54 -29.35
N SER A 405 23.32 -3.36 -28.38
CA SER A 405 22.93 -2.76 -27.11
C SER A 405 22.58 -1.27 -27.24
N ILE A 406 23.24 -0.52 -28.13
CA ILE A 406 22.87 0.86 -28.52
C ILE A 406 21.50 0.86 -29.21
N VAL A 407 21.29 -0.08 -30.14
CA VAL A 407 19.98 -0.26 -30.79
C VAL A 407 18.89 -0.44 -29.75
N ASN A 408 19.07 -1.33 -28.79
CA ASN A 408 18.08 -1.62 -27.72
C ASN A 408 17.75 -0.38 -26.86
N GLU A 409 18.76 0.44 -26.51
CA GLU A 409 18.53 1.69 -25.77
C GLU A 409 17.74 2.69 -26.63
N ILE A 410 18.06 2.83 -27.93
CA ILE A 410 17.32 3.74 -28.83
C ILE A 410 15.87 3.27 -29.04
N LEU A 411 15.65 1.97 -29.24
CA LEU A 411 14.31 1.40 -29.37
C LEU A 411 13.45 1.72 -28.14
N SER A 412 14.03 1.60 -26.93
CA SER A 412 13.36 1.94 -25.68
C SER A 412 13.06 3.43 -25.55
N LEU A 413 13.97 4.32 -26.04
CA LEU A 413 13.79 5.77 -26.01
C LEU A 413 12.71 6.25 -26.99
N LEU A 414 12.61 5.62 -28.15
CA LEU A 414 11.70 6.00 -29.23
C LEU A 414 10.39 5.22 -29.24
N ASP A 415 10.23 4.22 -28.35
CA ASP A 415 9.05 3.32 -28.28
C ASP A 415 8.82 2.57 -29.60
N ILE A 416 9.88 1.96 -30.13
CA ILE A 416 9.88 1.19 -31.38
C ILE A 416 9.97 -0.29 -31.05
N ASP A 417 9.06 -1.08 -31.63
CA ASP A 417 9.08 -2.55 -31.52
C ASP A 417 10.10 -3.17 -32.49
N ILE A 418 10.80 -4.21 -32.06
CA ILE A 418 11.77 -4.95 -32.88
C ILE A 418 11.45 -6.44 -32.91
N GLN A 419 11.52 -7.04 -34.09
CA GLN A 419 11.49 -8.48 -34.30
C GLN A 419 12.78 -8.91 -35.00
N VAL A 420 13.41 -9.97 -34.51
CA VAL A 420 14.63 -10.56 -35.09
C VAL A 420 14.34 -11.99 -35.48
N ASP A 421 14.43 -12.25 -36.77
CA ASP A 421 14.31 -13.59 -37.36
C ASP A 421 15.69 -13.98 -37.93
N SER A 422 16.33 -15.01 -37.37
CA SER A 422 17.66 -15.44 -37.80
C SER A 422 17.85 -16.93 -37.69
N GLU A 423 18.59 -17.48 -38.61
CA GLU A 423 19.00 -18.88 -38.60
C GLU A 423 20.48 -18.99 -39.02
N LEU A 424 21.25 -19.76 -38.27
CA LEU A 424 22.68 -19.91 -38.48
C LEU A 424 22.97 -20.39 -39.92
N GLY A 425 23.83 -19.68 -40.64
CA GLY A 425 24.20 -19.95 -42.05
C GLY A 425 23.20 -19.49 -43.10
N LYS A 426 22.06 -18.84 -42.69
CA LYS A 426 21.06 -18.31 -43.63
C LYS A 426 20.94 -16.78 -43.62
N GLY A 427 21.44 -16.14 -42.58
CA GLY A 427 21.38 -14.69 -42.37
C GLY A 427 20.41 -14.23 -41.32
N THR A 428 20.21 -12.90 -41.23
CA THR A 428 19.39 -12.27 -40.24
C THR A 428 18.44 -11.27 -40.87
N LYS A 429 17.19 -11.28 -40.45
CA LYS A 429 16.16 -10.32 -40.79
C LYS A 429 15.69 -9.59 -39.54
N ILE A 430 15.88 -8.27 -39.55
CA ILE A 430 15.42 -7.39 -38.45
C ILE A 430 14.25 -6.56 -38.98
N THR A 431 13.14 -6.57 -38.27
CA THR A 431 11.95 -5.77 -38.58
C THR A 431 11.69 -4.80 -37.43
N LEU A 432 11.68 -3.51 -37.72
CA LEU A 432 11.26 -2.47 -36.79
C LEU A 432 9.82 -2.08 -37.10
N GLU A 433 8.98 -1.95 -36.08
CA GLU A 433 7.60 -1.48 -36.20
C GLU A 433 7.40 -0.18 -35.38
N MET A 434 6.92 0.87 -36.06
CA MET A 434 6.71 2.20 -35.54
C MET A 434 5.24 2.63 -35.61
#